data_fe252fc7ae38ebf6a1034028d8af5746
#
_entry.id   fe252fc7ae38ebf6a1034028d8af5746
#
_cell.length_a   1.000
_cell.length_b   1.000
_cell.length_c   1.000
_cell.angle_alpha   90.00
_cell.angle_beta   90.00
_cell.angle_gamma   90.00
#
_symmetry.space_group_name_H-M   'P 1'
#
loop_
_entity.id
_entity.type
_entity.pdbx_description
1 polymer ?
#
loop_
_entity_poly.entity_id
_entity_poly.type
_entity_poly.pdbx_seq_one_letter_code
_entity_poly.pdbx_strand_id
1 'polypeptide(L)'
;MPEAWKSYRGAPAEGTRVCSLNEVPENNTRCLELDGYPLLLVRVGVTLRAYVNACPHQYLPLDHKGDKLISADRTILRCTSHAAGFSVETGEGVEGLGIGSCLDAVPVHVDDGDILIGAEQ
;
A
#
# COMPACT_ATOMS: atom_id res chain seq x y z
N MET A 1 -10.16 3.50 -10.41
CA MET A 1 -10.82 4.72 -9.90
C MET A 1 -10.03 5.28 -8.74
N PRO A 2 -9.74 6.58 -8.73
CA PRO A 2 -8.88 7.15 -7.70
C PRO A 2 -9.45 7.05 -6.27
N GLU A 3 -10.75 6.79 -6.14
CA GLU A 3 -11.36 6.68 -4.83
C GLU A 3 -11.85 5.27 -4.51
N ALA A 4 -11.33 4.27 -5.23
CA ALA A 4 -11.73 2.89 -4.98
C ALA A 4 -11.45 2.43 -3.55
N TRP A 5 -10.44 3.01 -2.91
CA TRP A 5 -10.11 2.69 -1.51
C TRP A 5 -11.28 2.96 -0.55
N LYS A 6 -12.16 3.88 -0.91
CA LYS A 6 -13.33 4.23 -0.09
C LYS A 6 -14.45 3.21 -0.19
N SER A 7 -14.43 2.36 -1.21
CA SER A 7 -15.47 1.35 -1.39
C SER A 7 -15.25 0.12 -0.52
N TYR A 8 -14.09 -0.03 0.07
CA TYR A 8 -13.81 -1.13 0.96
C TYR A 8 -14.48 -0.89 2.31
N ARG A 9 -14.92 -1.99 2.93
CA ARG A 9 -15.58 -1.93 4.23
C ARG A 9 -14.62 -1.39 5.28
N GLY A 10 -15.10 -0.42 6.07
CA GLY A 10 -14.30 0.15 7.13
C GLY A 10 -13.29 1.19 6.69
N ALA A 11 -13.43 1.73 5.47
CA ALA A 11 -12.50 2.73 4.96
C ALA A 11 -12.35 3.89 5.94
N PRO A 12 -11.11 4.30 6.26
CA PRO A 12 -10.89 5.37 7.23
C PRO A 12 -11.27 6.73 6.68
N ALA A 13 -11.64 7.65 7.57
CA ALA A 13 -11.94 9.02 7.19
C ALA A 13 -10.63 9.78 6.94
N GLU A 14 -10.70 10.81 6.08
CA GLU A 14 -9.57 11.69 5.86
C GLU A 14 -9.19 12.36 7.18
N GLY A 15 -7.88 12.50 7.41
CA GLY A 15 -7.34 13.01 8.66
C GLY A 15 -7.07 11.95 9.72
N THR A 16 -7.48 10.70 9.48
CA THR A 16 -7.21 9.61 10.40
C THR A 16 -5.71 9.36 10.49
N ARG A 17 -5.17 9.30 11.72
CA ARG A 17 -3.77 8.97 11.93
C ARG A 17 -3.54 7.49 11.68
N VAL A 18 -2.54 7.17 10.86
CA VAL A 18 -2.17 5.79 10.56
C VAL A 18 -1.11 5.30 11.55
N CYS A 19 0.05 5.95 11.51
CA CYS A 19 1.18 5.62 12.39
C CYS A 19 2.23 6.72 12.23
N SER A 20 3.29 6.63 13.01
CA SER A 20 4.44 7.52 12.84
C SER A 20 5.21 7.11 11.59
N LEU A 21 5.74 8.09 10.85
CA LEU A 21 6.58 7.81 9.69
C LEU A 21 7.77 6.90 10.06
N ASN A 22 8.29 7.04 11.28
CA ASN A 22 9.40 6.22 11.75
C ASN A 22 9.06 4.74 11.86
N GLU A 23 7.79 4.39 11.87
CA GLU A 23 7.37 2.99 11.94
C GLU A 23 7.39 2.30 10.58
N VAL A 24 7.60 3.06 9.50
CA VAL A 24 7.75 2.48 8.16
C VAL A 24 9.24 2.44 7.83
N PRO A 25 9.85 1.26 7.73
CA PRO A 25 11.29 1.19 7.44
C PRO A 25 11.62 1.81 6.08
N GLU A 26 12.77 2.47 6.00
CA GLU A 26 13.24 3.03 4.74
C GLU A 26 13.44 1.92 3.71
N ASN A 27 12.96 2.17 2.49
CA ASN A 27 13.09 1.25 1.36
C ASN A 27 12.42 -0.09 1.64
N ASN A 28 11.28 -0.05 2.36
CA ASN A 28 10.56 -1.25 2.74
C ASN A 28 9.08 -0.95 2.91
N THR A 29 8.34 -1.93 3.38
CA THR A 29 6.89 -1.86 3.54
C THR A 29 6.49 -2.07 4.99
N ARG A 30 5.28 -1.62 5.31
CA ARG A 30 4.63 -1.96 6.57
C ARG A 30 3.16 -2.24 6.29
N CYS A 31 2.70 -3.41 6.66
CA CYS A 31 1.29 -3.78 6.56
C CYS A 31 0.66 -3.65 7.94
N LEU A 32 -0.52 -3.05 7.99
CA LEU A 32 -1.25 -2.88 9.24
C LEU A 32 -2.74 -2.81 8.97
N GLU A 33 -3.52 -2.84 10.05
CA GLU A 33 -4.98 -2.69 9.94
C GLU A 33 -5.43 -1.49 10.75
N LEU A 34 -6.29 -0.67 10.13
CA LEU A 34 -6.95 0.44 10.80
C LEU A 34 -8.40 0.04 11.04
N ASP A 35 -8.72 -0.41 12.26
CA ASP A 35 -10.06 -0.88 12.59
C ASP A 35 -10.55 -1.96 11.61
N GLY A 36 -9.67 -2.90 11.29
CA GLY A 36 -9.99 -3.97 10.35
C GLY A 36 -9.80 -3.63 8.88
N TYR A 37 -9.45 -2.38 8.57
CA TYR A 37 -9.18 -1.96 7.19
C TYR A 37 -7.70 -2.26 6.86
N PRO A 38 -7.45 -3.14 5.87
CA PRO A 38 -6.07 -3.54 5.58
C PRO A 38 -5.33 -2.46 4.80
N LEU A 39 -4.16 -2.09 5.28
CA LEU A 39 -3.38 -1.01 4.68
C LEU A 39 -1.94 -1.46 4.47
N LEU A 40 -1.40 -1.14 3.31
CA LEU A 40 -0.01 -1.40 2.96
C LEU A 40 0.68 -0.07 2.74
N LEU A 41 1.69 0.21 3.55
CA LEU A 41 2.53 1.40 3.38
C LEU A 41 3.85 0.99 2.75
N VAL A 42 4.36 1.79 1.84
CA VAL A 42 5.66 1.59 1.24
C VAL A 42 6.43 2.91 1.24
N ARG A 43 7.69 2.83 1.65
CA ARG A 43 8.57 3.98 1.74
C ARG A 43 9.84 3.70 0.97
N VAL A 44 10.10 4.52 -0.06
CA VAL A 44 11.32 4.41 -0.88
C VAL A 44 11.91 5.81 -1.03
N GLY A 45 13.08 6.03 -0.44
CA GLY A 45 13.69 7.35 -0.42
C GLY A 45 12.76 8.36 0.25
N VAL A 46 12.40 9.42 -0.47
CA VAL A 46 11.45 10.44 0.03
C VAL A 46 10.02 10.14 -0.37
N THR A 47 9.79 9.04 -1.08
CA THR A 47 8.47 8.67 -1.58
C THR A 47 7.75 7.81 -0.54
N LEU A 48 6.54 8.21 -0.18
CA LEU A 48 5.64 7.42 0.66
C LEU A 48 4.36 7.16 -0.11
N ARG A 49 3.96 5.90 -0.19
CA ARG A 49 2.71 5.50 -0.85
C ARG A 49 1.95 4.55 0.05
N ALA A 50 0.64 4.51 -0.13
CA ALA A 50 -0.20 3.57 0.59
C ALA A 50 -1.21 2.95 -0.37
N TYR A 51 -1.52 1.70 -0.13
CA TYR A 51 -2.46 0.94 -0.93
C TYR A 51 -3.33 0.10 -0.01
N VAL A 52 -4.53 -0.24 -0.47
CA VAL A 52 -5.32 -1.27 0.20
C VAL A 52 -4.53 -2.57 0.09
N ASN A 53 -4.30 -3.25 1.22
CA ASN A 53 -3.51 -4.47 1.24
C ASN A 53 -4.36 -5.66 0.80
N ALA A 54 -4.70 -5.67 -0.48
CA ALA A 54 -5.51 -6.72 -1.09
C ALA A 54 -5.07 -6.88 -2.53
N CYS A 55 -4.56 -8.06 -2.87
CA CYS A 55 -4.18 -8.36 -4.24
C CYS A 55 -5.45 -8.36 -5.11
N PRO A 56 -5.50 -7.55 -6.17
CA PRO A 56 -6.73 -7.43 -6.97
C PRO A 56 -7.15 -8.73 -7.64
N HIS A 57 -6.25 -9.69 -7.76
CA HIS A 57 -6.55 -10.97 -8.37
C HIS A 57 -7.33 -11.90 -7.41
N GLN A 58 -6.96 -11.93 -6.13
CA GLN A 58 -7.57 -12.84 -5.16
C GLN A 58 -8.02 -12.17 -3.87
N TYR A 59 -7.79 -10.88 -3.72
CA TYR A 59 -8.14 -10.10 -2.52
C TYR A 59 -7.48 -10.61 -1.24
N LEU A 60 -6.38 -11.35 -1.37
CA LEU A 60 -5.57 -11.74 -0.23
C LEU A 60 -4.56 -10.64 0.08
N PRO A 61 -4.16 -10.50 1.35
CA PRO A 61 -3.08 -9.55 1.68
C PRO A 61 -1.83 -9.91 0.89
N LEU A 62 -1.10 -8.89 0.42
CA LEU A 62 0.14 -9.14 -0.30
C LEU A 62 1.16 -9.89 0.58
N ASP A 63 1.13 -9.64 1.88
CA ASP A 63 2.03 -10.29 2.83
C ASP A 63 1.48 -11.61 3.41
N HIS A 64 0.49 -12.20 2.74
CA HIS A 64 -0.17 -13.42 3.22
C HIS A 64 0.80 -14.56 3.54
N LYS A 65 1.85 -14.72 2.75
CA LYS A 65 2.84 -15.78 2.93
C LYS A 65 4.24 -15.28 3.31
N GLY A 66 4.36 -13.99 3.65
CA GLY A 66 5.65 -13.43 4.05
C GLY A 66 5.65 -11.92 3.98
N ASP A 67 6.69 -11.33 4.52
CA ASP A 67 6.79 -9.87 4.64
C ASP A 67 7.75 -9.22 3.64
N LYS A 68 8.32 -9.99 2.73
CA LYS A 68 9.24 -9.44 1.73
C LYS A 68 8.50 -9.12 0.45
N LEU A 69 7.93 -7.93 0.41
CA LEU A 69 7.08 -7.51 -0.70
C LEU A 69 7.81 -6.69 -1.75
N ILE A 70 8.89 -6.00 -1.37
CA ILE A 70 9.55 -5.06 -2.26
C ILE A 70 10.67 -5.73 -3.03
N SER A 71 10.79 -5.40 -4.33
CA SER A 71 11.87 -5.93 -5.18
C SER A 71 13.23 -5.35 -4.79
N ALA A 72 14.30 -6.00 -5.27
CA ALA A 72 15.67 -5.57 -4.96
C ALA A 72 15.94 -4.14 -5.45
N ASP A 73 15.38 -3.75 -6.59
CA ASP A 73 15.54 -2.38 -7.10
C ASP A 73 14.50 -1.40 -6.55
N ARG A 74 13.60 -1.87 -5.69
CA ARG A 74 12.61 -1.05 -4.97
C ARG A 74 11.58 -0.38 -5.87
N THR A 75 11.30 -0.97 -7.03
CA THR A 75 10.31 -0.44 -7.96
C THR A 75 9.03 -1.26 -8.01
N ILE A 76 9.05 -2.49 -7.51
CA ILE A 76 7.93 -3.43 -7.62
C ILE A 76 7.54 -3.97 -6.26
N LEU A 77 6.22 -3.97 -5.99
CA LEU A 77 5.63 -4.67 -4.86
C LEU A 77 5.11 -6.02 -5.35
N ARG A 78 5.54 -7.10 -4.73
CA ARG A 78 5.17 -8.45 -5.14
C ARG A 78 4.27 -9.11 -4.12
N CYS A 79 3.18 -9.70 -4.62
CA CYS A 79 2.31 -10.50 -3.78
C CYS A 79 3.02 -11.81 -3.43
N THR A 80 3.01 -12.19 -2.15
CA THR A 80 3.71 -13.39 -1.70
C THR A 80 2.95 -14.68 -2.01
N SER A 81 1.67 -14.57 -2.36
CA SER A 81 0.82 -15.75 -2.63
C SER A 81 0.92 -16.25 -4.06
N HIS A 82 1.28 -15.38 -4.99
CA HIS A 82 1.38 -15.75 -6.41
C HIS A 82 2.22 -14.72 -7.17
N ALA A 83 2.54 -15.02 -8.43
CA ALA A 83 3.46 -14.21 -9.22
C ALA A 83 2.77 -12.97 -9.78
N ALA A 84 2.51 -11.98 -8.93
CA ALA A 84 1.92 -10.72 -9.33
C ALA A 84 2.80 -9.59 -8.78
N GLY A 85 3.16 -8.65 -9.65
CA GLY A 85 3.98 -7.49 -9.25
C GLY A 85 3.32 -6.20 -9.67
N PHE A 86 3.42 -5.18 -8.80
CA PHE A 86 2.78 -3.88 -8.98
C PHE A 86 3.81 -2.78 -8.77
N SER A 87 3.65 -1.69 -9.52
CA SER A 87 4.54 -0.53 -9.37
C SER A 87 4.44 0.06 -7.97
N VAL A 88 5.58 0.32 -7.33
CA VAL A 88 5.63 1.00 -6.05
C VAL A 88 5.00 2.39 -6.15
N GLU A 89 5.23 3.10 -7.27
CA GLU A 89 4.78 4.48 -7.40
C GLU A 89 3.29 4.62 -7.72
N THR A 90 2.73 3.69 -8.49
CA THR A 90 1.37 3.84 -9.01
C THR A 90 0.42 2.73 -8.59
N GLY A 91 0.93 1.58 -8.16
CA GLY A 91 0.12 0.40 -7.88
C GLY A 91 -0.30 -0.37 -9.12
N GLU A 92 0.11 0.10 -10.31
CA GLU A 92 -0.25 -0.54 -11.56
C GLU A 92 0.44 -1.88 -11.72
N GLY A 93 -0.28 -2.89 -12.18
CA GLY A 93 0.30 -4.21 -12.40
C GLY A 93 1.30 -4.20 -13.53
N VAL A 94 2.51 -4.66 -13.26
CA VAL A 94 3.62 -4.62 -14.22
C VAL A 94 4.27 -5.97 -14.43
N GLU A 95 3.87 -6.99 -13.66
CA GLU A 95 4.55 -8.28 -13.68
C GLU A 95 3.56 -9.42 -13.42
N GLY A 96 3.70 -10.49 -14.18
CA GLY A 96 2.95 -11.72 -13.96
C GLY A 96 1.44 -11.53 -13.96
N LEU A 97 0.78 -12.13 -12.99
CA LEU A 97 -0.68 -12.08 -12.86
C LEU A 97 -1.21 -10.69 -12.49
N GLY A 98 -0.32 -9.77 -12.13
CA GLY A 98 -0.72 -8.38 -11.84
C GLY A 98 -1.03 -7.55 -13.07
N ILE A 99 -0.49 -7.94 -14.23
CA ILE A 99 -0.66 -7.17 -15.47
C ILE A 99 -2.16 -7.09 -15.81
N GLY A 100 -2.63 -5.87 -16.06
CA GLY A 100 -4.04 -5.62 -16.35
C GLY A 100 -4.86 -5.27 -15.11
N SER A 101 -4.25 -5.29 -13.94
CA SER A 101 -4.90 -4.93 -12.67
C SER A 101 -4.10 -3.82 -12.00
N CYS A 102 -4.62 -3.27 -10.92
CA CYS A 102 -3.84 -2.35 -10.10
C CYS A 102 -4.28 -2.44 -8.64
N LEU A 103 -3.34 -2.12 -7.75
CA LEU A 103 -3.66 -1.95 -6.33
C LEU A 103 -4.45 -0.65 -6.18
N ASP A 104 -5.36 -0.63 -5.22
CA ASP A 104 -6.14 0.58 -4.97
C ASP A 104 -5.34 1.52 -4.07
N ALA A 105 -4.97 2.67 -4.61
CA ALA A 105 -4.17 3.65 -3.90
C ALA A 105 -4.99 4.33 -2.81
N VAL A 106 -4.36 4.52 -1.66
CA VAL A 106 -4.95 5.26 -0.53
C VAL A 106 -4.15 6.55 -0.38
N PRO A 107 -4.77 7.72 -0.51
CA PRO A 107 -4.03 8.98 -0.33
C PRO A 107 -3.56 9.11 1.11
N VAL A 108 -2.29 9.46 1.28
CA VAL A 108 -1.70 9.70 2.60
C VAL A 108 -0.76 10.87 2.51
N HIS A 109 -0.53 11.53 3.64
CA HIS A 109 0.48 12.59 3.74
C HIS A 109 1.10 12.55 5.13
N VAL A 110 2.24 13.21 5.25
CA VAL A 110 2.96 13.32 6.53
C VAL A 110 2.73 14.69 7.11
N ASP A 111 2.32 14.73 8.37
CA ASP A 111 2.13 15.96 9.10
C ASP A 111 2.76 15.79 10.49
N ASP A 112 3.78 16.60 10.78
CA ASP A 112 4.49 16.59 12.07
C ASP A 112 4.97 15.17 12.45
N GLY A 113 5.49 14.44 11.46
CA GLY A 113 6.04 13.12 11.67
C GLY A 113 5.03 11.99 11.69
N ASP A 114 3.75 12.28 11.57
CA ASP A 114 2.69 11.28 11.52
C ASP A 114 2.15 11.11 10.10
N ILE A 115 1.80 9.88 9.77
CA ILE A 115 1.14 9.58 8.50
C ILE A 115 -0.36 9.68 8.71
N LEU A 116 -1.02 10.50 7.90
CA LEU A 116 -2.46 10.71 7.97
C LEU A 116 -3.12 10.30 6.66
N ILE A 117 -4.36 9.83 6.76
CA ILE A 117 -5.18 9.51 5.59
C ILE A 117 -5.60 10.83 4.92
N GLY A 118 -5.51 10.88 3.59
CA GLY A 118 -5.92 12.02 2.80
C GLY A 118 -4.77 12.66 2.07
N ALA A 119 -5.08 13.39 1.00
CA ALA A 119 -4.07 14.07 0.22
C ALA A 119 -3.54 15.31 0.97
N GLU A 120 -2.29 15.62 0.75
CA GLU A 120 -1.69 16.84 1.28
C GLU A 120 -2.35 18.05 0.63
N GLN A 121 -2.62 19.08 1.43
CA GLN A 121 -3.26 20.31 0.94
C GLN A 121 -2.29 21.46 0.87
#